data_5f5c72c27d9fb65306ff62ef9266100c
#
_entry.id   5f5c72c27d9fb65306ff62ef9266100c
#
_cell.length_a   1.000
_cell.length_b   1.000
_cell.length_c   1.000
_cell.angle_alpha   90.00
_cell.angle_beta   90.00
_cell.angle_gamma   90.00
#
_symmetry.space_group_name_H-M   'P 1'
#
loop_
_entity.id
_entity.type
_entity.pdbx_description
1 polymer ?
#
loop_
_entity_poly.entity_id
_entity_poly.type
_entity_poly.pdbx_seq_one_letter_code
_entity_poly.pdbx_strand_id
1 'polypeptide(L)'
;MTLELTQDLLNDIHAHGEAAYPEEGAGFLLGYLLPGEGSDGDRRRVTAILGLENTREDAARRNRYLLTPQAYLRGEQEAARLGLEVLGVFHSHPDHPDRPSEFDREWAMPWFSYVITSVHSGRAVESRSWRLAEDRSSFNEESIFVNVRSEE
;
A
#
# COMPACT_ATOMS: atom_id res chain seq x y z
N MET A 1 5.68 -3.26 -14.72
CA MET A 1 5.32 -2.51 -13.49
C MET A 1 6.11 -3.06 -12.32
N THR A 2 6.83 -2.21 -11.64
CA THR A 2 7.67 -2.62 -10.51
C THR A 2 7.60 -1.59 -9.39
N LEU A 3 7.40 -2.08 -8.18
CA LEU A 3 7.47 -1.28 -6.96
C LEU A 3 8.73 -1.68 -6.20
N GLU A 4 9.60 -0.70 -5.92
CA GLU A 4 10.85 -0.93 -5.20
C GLU A 4 10.75 -0.34 -3.80
N LEU A 5 11.23 -1.06 -2.81
CA LEU A 5 11.34 -0.58 -1.44
C LEU A 5 12.41 -1.36 -0.70
N THR A 6 12.86 -0.83 0.43
CA THR A 6 13.84 -1.54 1.25
C THR A 6 13.17 -2.60 2.10
N GLN A 7 13.96 -3.55 2.58
CA GLN A 7 13.47 -4.55 3.52
C GLN A 7 12.95 -3.88 4.80
N ASP A 8 13.60 -2.79 5.24
CA ASP A 8 13.16 -2.07 6.43
C ASP A 8 11.75 -1.49 6.25
N LEU A 9 11.46 -0.91 5.08
CA LEU A 9 10.13 -0.37 4.81
C LEU A 9 9.08 -1.49 4.73
N LEU A 10 9.44 -2.61 4.11
CA LEU A 10 8.53 -3.75 4.07
C LEU A 10 8.24 -4.27 5.47
N ASN A 11 9.28 -4.32 6.32
CA ASN A 11 9.10 -4.71 7.72
C ASN A 11 8.17 -3.74 8.45
N ASP A 12 8.29 -2.44 8.18
CA ASP A 12 7.41 -1.43 8.79
C ASP A 12 5.96 -1.61 8.34
N ILE A 13 5.76 -1.92 7.06
CA ILE A 13 4.41 -2.21 6.53
C ILE A 13 3.84 -3.45 7.24
N HIS A 14 4.63 -4.50 7.39
CA HIS A 14 4.21 -5.71 8.09
C HIS A 14 3.87 -5.42 9.55
N ALA A 15 4.73 -4.65 10.23
CA ALA A 15 4.51 -4.30 11.64
C ALA A 15 3.21 -3.50 11.81
N HIS A 16 2.91 -2.60 10.86
CA HIS A 16 1.68 -1.82 10.91
C HIS A 16 0.45 -2.72 10.80
N GLY A 17 0.48 -3.69 9.89
CA GLY A 17 -0.61 -4.65 9.74
C GLY A 17 -0.80 -5.52 10.97
N GLU A 18 0.30 -5.96 11.57
CA GLU A 18 0.24 -6.75 12.80
C GLU A 18 -0.32 -5.95 13.96
N ALA A 19 0.09 -4.68 14.08
CA ALA A 19 -0.41 -3.81 15.15
C ALA A 19 -1.91 -3.51 15.01
N ALA A 20 -2.41 -3.45 13.79
CA ALA A 20 -3.82 -3.19 13.53
C ALA A 20 -4.71 -4.42 13.76
N TYR A 21 -4.14 -5.62 13.63
CA TYR A 21 -4.90 -6.86 13.76
C TYR A 21 -5.71 -6.88 15.07
N PRO A 22 -6.97 -7.30 15.07
CA PRO A 22 -7.73 -7.99 14.01
C PRO A 22 -8.43 -7.05 13.02
N GLU A 23 -8.11 -5.77 13.05
CA GLU A 23 -8.67 -4.80 12.11
C GLU A 23 -7.74 -4.65 10.91
N GLU A 24 -8.26 -4.07 9.82
CA GLU A 24 -7.42 -3.71 8.67
C GLU A 24 -6.66 -2.45 8.98
N GLY A 25 -5.33 -2.50 8.80
CA GLY A 25 -4.50 -1.31 8.86
C GLY A 25 -4.32 -0.73 7.47
N ALA A 26 -4.03 0.55 7.38
CA ALA A 26 -3.80 1.22 6.10
C ALA A 26 -2.84 2.39 6.25
N GLY A 27 -2.25 2.79 5.14
CA GLY A 27 -1.38 3.95 5.08
C GLY A 27 -0.99 4.26 3.64
N PHE A 28 -0.12 5.24 3.47
CA PHE A 28 0.33 5.68 2.16
C PHE A 28 1.77 5.27 1.89
N LEU A 29 2.02 4.96 0.62
CA LEU A 29 3.36 4.72 0.09
C LEU A 29 3.85 6.04 -0.52
N LEU A 30 4.98 6.54 -0.04
CA LEU A 30 5.54 7.81 -0.48
C LEU A 30 6.89 7.56 -1.16
N GLY A 31 7.13 8.27 -2.25
CA GLY A 31 8.38 8.09 -2.98
C GLY A 31 8.38 8.85 -4.28
N TYR A 32 8.96 8.24 -5.31
CA TYR A 32 9.07 8.89 -6.61
C TYR A 32 9.07 7.87 -7.75
N LEU A 33 8.74 8.37 -8.93
CA LEU A 33 8.79 7.58 -10.15
C LEU A 33 10.23 7.49 -10.63
N LEU A 34 10.62 6.30 -11.08
CA LEU A 34 11.95 6.08 -11.64
C LEU A 34 11.88 6.19 -13.16
N PRO A 35 12.97 6.63 -13.82
CA PRO A 35 13.05 6.53 -15.27
C PRO A 35 12.94 5.06 -15.67
N GLY A 36 12.07 4.77 -16.62
CA GLY A 36 11.89 3.42 -17.12
C GLY A 36 11.95 3.39 -18.62
N GLU A 37 12.35 2.27 -19.18
CA GLU A 37 12.45 2.07 -20.63
C GLU A 37 11.68 0.81 -21.03
N GLY A 38 11.08 0.87 -22.20
CA GLY A 38 10.39 -0.26 -22.76
C GLY A 38 9.12 -0.62 -21.98
N SER A 39 8.79 -1.90 -21.97
CA SER A 39 7.58 -2.39 -21.33
C SER A 39 7.61 -2.30 -19.81
N ASP A 40 8.81 -2.13 -19.24
CA ASP A 40 8.99 -2.02 -17.79
C ASP A 40 9.12 -0.56 -17.34
N GLY A 41 8.61 0.38 -18.15
CA GLY A 41 8.76 1.81 -17.93
C GLY A 41 8.16 2.34 -16.65
N ASP A 42 7.22 1.63 -16.06
CA ASP A 42 6.57 2.08 -14.82
C ASP A 42 7.26 1.45 -13.62
N ARG A 43 8.25 2.18 -13.10
CA ARG A 43 8.99 1.78 -11.90
C ARG A 43 8.83 2.85 -10.85
N ARG A 44 8.55 2.44 -9.64
CA ARG A 44 8.32 3.34 -8.51
C ARG A 44 9.18 2.94 -7.34
N ARG A 45 9.76 3.93 -6.66
CA ARG A 45 10.57 3.67 -5.48
C ARG A 45 9.91 4.28 -4.26
N VAL A 46 9.53 3.44 -3.31
CA VAL A 46 9.01 3.87 -2.03
C VAL A 46 10.19 4.17 -1.11
N THR A 47 10.22 5.37 -0.55
CA THR A 47 11.28 5.79 0.37
C THR A 47 10.76 6.12 1.75
N ALA A 48 9.44 6.23 1.91
CA ALA A 48 8.80 6.48 3.19
C ALA A 48 7.39 5.92 3.18
N ILE A 49 6.85 5.68 4.35
CA ILE A 49 5.44 5.33 4.48
C ILE A 49 4.80 6.24 5.53
N LEU A 50 3.49 6.41 5.42
CA LEU A 50 2.70 7.12 6.41
C LEU A 50 1.57 6.21 6.86
N GLY A 51 1.71 5.63 8.06
CA GLY A 51 0.65 4.82 8.63
C GLY A 51 -0.49 5.68 9.12
N LEU A 52 -1.71 5.21 8.94
CA LEU A 52 -2.92 5.90 9.35
C LEU A 52 -3.62 5.11 10.44
N GLU A 53 -4.30 5.83 11.33
CA GLU A 53 -5.17 5.19 12.28
C GLU A 53 -6.49 4.87 11.59
N ASN A 54 -7.02 3.68 11.85
CA ASN A 54 -8.33 3.34 11.37
C ASN A 54 -9.37 3.98 12.30
N THR A 55 -10.04 5.01 11.80
CA THR A 55 -11.02 5.78 12.59
C THR A 55 -12.45 5.32 12.40
N ARG A 56 -12.67 4.27 11.62
CA ARG A 56 -14.03 3.74 11.45
C ARG A 56 -14.48 3.05 12.71
N GLU A 57 -15.74 3.24 13.03
CA GLU A 57 -16.35 2.64 14.20
C GLU A 57 -16.78 1.20 13.95
N ASP A 58 -16.81 0.40 15.01
CA ASP A 58 -17.47 -0.90 15.13
C ASP A 58 -16.94 -2.01 14.22
N ALA A 59 -17.79 -2.97 13.86
CA ALA A 59 -17.42 -4.17 13.13
C ALA A 59 -16.91 -3.91 11.73
N ALA A 60 -17.21 -2.77 11.12
CA ALA A 60 -16.71 -2.43 9.80
C ALA A 60 -15.21 -2.28 9.77
N ARG A 61 -14.60 -1.89 10.90
CA ARG A 61 -13.15 -1.71 11.01
C ARG A 61 -12.39 -3.02 10.85
N ARG A 62 -13.01 -4.13 11.14
CA ARG A 62 -12.36 -5.45 11.05
C ARG A 62 -12.13 -5.90 9.63
N ASN A 63 -13.05 -5.55 8.74
CA ASN A 63 -13.07 -6.11 7.39
C ASN A 63 -12.80 -5.08 6.32
N ARG A 64 -12.71 -3.80 6.67
CA ARG A 64 -12.59 -2.73 5.69
C ARG A 64 -11.81 -1.56 6.24
N TYR A 65 -10.96 -1.00 5.41
CA TYR A 65 -10.36 0.31 5.66
C TYR A 65 -11.11 1.33 4.82
N LEU A 66 -11.02 2.60 5.23
CA LEU A 66 -11.58 3.68 4.43
C LEU A 66 -10.64 4.87 4.49
N LEU A 67 -10.22 5.32 3.32
CA LEU A 67 -9.39 6.52 3.21
C LEU A 67 -10.31 7.70 2.92
N THR A 68 -10.43 8.58 3.90
CA THR A 68 -11.24 9.79 3.77
C THR A 68 -10.51 10.84 2.95
N PRO A 69 -11.22 11.87 2.43
CA PRO A 69 -10.53 13.00 1.79
C PRO A 69 -9.50 13.65 2.69
N GLN A 70 -9.76 13.73 4.00
CA GLN A 70 -8.80 14.27 4.96
C GLN A 70 -7.54 13.41 5.05
N ALA A 71 -7.69 12.09 5.00
CA ALA A 71 -6.54 11.18 5.00
C ALA A 71 -5.69 11.38 3.75
N TYR A 72 -6.32 11.48 2.57
CA TYR A 72 -5.59 11.75 1.34
C TYR A 72 -4.84 13.08 1.39
N LEU A 73 -5.50 14.12 1.91
CA LEU A 73 -4.85 15.42 2.06
C LEU A 73 -3.63 15.32 2.97
N ARG A 74 -3.75 14.60 4.08
CA ARG A 74 -2.64 14.37 4.99
C ARG A 74 -1.49 13.63 4.31
N GLY A 75 -1.79 12.64 3.49
CA GLY A 75 -0.78 11.92 2.72
C GLY A 75 -0.05 12.84 1.76
N GLU A 76 -0.77 13.67 1.03
CA GLU A 76 -0.18 14.62 0.10
C GLU A 76 0.65 15.68 0.81
N GLN A 77 0.21 16.16 1.96
CA GLN A 77 0.96 17.13 2.74
C GLN A 77 2.28 16.53 3.25
N GLU A 78 2.25 15.30 3.74
CA GLU A 78 3.46 14.64 4.19
C GLU A 78 4.43 14.37 3.03
N ALA A 79 3.91 13.92 1.90
CA ALA A 79 4.73 13.73 0.71
C ALA A 79 5.40 15.03 0.29
N ALA A 80 4.64 16.14 0.25
CA ALA A 80 5.19 17.44 -0.11
C ALA A 80 6.27 17.88 0.88
N ARG A 81 6.05 17.65 2.16
CA ARG A 81 7.04 17.99 3.20
C ARG A 81 8.36 17.27 2.98
N LEU A 82 8.31 16.04 2.49
CA LEU A 82 9.49 15.21 2.24
C LEU A 82 10.05 15.36 0.82
N GLY A 83 9.40 16.15 -0.02
CA GLY A 83 9.80 16.27 -1.42
C GLY A 83 9.46 15.03 -2.25
N LEU A 84 8.42 14.31 -1.86
CA LEU A 84 8.01 13.06 -2.48
C LEU A 84 6.59 13.17 -3.05
N GLU A 85 6.14 12.08 -3.69
CA GLU A 85 4.78 11.94 -4.19
C GLU A 85 4.09 10.79 -3.48
N VAL A 86 2.76 10.83 -3.43
CA VAL A 86 1.98 9.69 -3.00
C VAL A 86 1.94 8.69 -4.15
N LEU A 87 2.53 7.53 -3.96
CA LEU A 87 2.60 6.48 -4.98
C LEU A 87 1.46 5.48 -4.87
N GLY A 88 0.87 5.36 -3.70
CA GLY A 88 -0.18 4.40 -3.49
C GLY A 88 -0.51 4.21 -2.02
N VAL A 89 -1.11 3.07 -1.76
CA VAL A 89 -1.67 2.72 -0.46
C VAL A 89 -1.17 1.34 -0.06
N PHE A 90 -0.90 1.15 1.23
CA PHE A 90 -0.75 -0.20 1.76
C PHE A 90 -1.89 -0.47 2.73
N HIS A 91 -2.35 -1.71 2.77
CA HIS A 91 -3.31 -2.14 3.78
C HIS A 91 -3.17 -3.63 4.07
N SER A 92 -3.72 -4.05 5.18
CA SER A 92 -3.65 -5.44 5.60
C SER A 92 -5.00 -6.13 5.48
N HIS A 93 -4.95 -7.44 5.21
CA HIS A 93 -6.12 -8.32 5.19
C HIS A 93 -6.00 -9.27 6.37
N PRO A 94 -6.73 -9.03 7.48
CA PRO A 94 -6.64 -9.92 8.63
C PRO A 94 -7.29 -11.27 8.30
N ASP A 95 -6.49 -12.33 8.40
CA ASP A 95 -6.89 -13.72 8.15
C ASP A 95 -7.41 -13.99 6.74
N HIS A 96 -7.04 -13.14 5.77
CA HIS A 96 -7.39 -13.30 4.37
C HIS A 96 -6.16 -13.19 3.49
N PRO A 97 -6.19 -13.73 2.26
CA PRO A 97 -5.06 -13.63 1.34
C PRO A 97 -4.75 -12.18 0.94
N ASP A 98 -3.54 -11.97 0.47
CA ASP A 98 -3.03 -10.67 0.02
C ASP A 98 -3.49 -10.33 -1.41
N ARG A 99 -4.74 -10.59 -1.72
CA ARG A 99 -5.37 -10.32 -3.00
C ARG A 99 -6.49 -9.31 -2.84
N PRO A 100 -6.68 -8.42 -3.84
CA PRO A 100 -7.73 -7.41 -3.74
C PRO A 100 -9.13 -8.02 -3.63
N SER A 101 -9.95 -7.41 -2.80
CA SER A 101 -11.35 -7.75 -2.67
C SER A 101 -12.20 -6.88 -3.60
N GLU A 102 -13.50 -7.19 -3.73
CA GLU A 102 -14.43 -6.33 -4.46
C GLU A 102 -14.50 -4.93 -3.86
N PHE A 103 -14.45 -4.83 -2.52
CA PHE A 103 -14.41 -3.54 -1.85
C PHE A 103 -13.17 -2.76 -2.26
N ASP A 104 -12.00 -3.43 -2.30
CA ASP A 104 -10.77 -2.80 -2.75
C ASP A 104 -10.92 -2.25 -4.17
N ARG A 105 -11.54 -3.03 -5.06
CA ARG A 105 -11.72 -2.63 -6.46
C ARG A 105 -12.63 -1.41 -6.58
N GLU A 106 -13.67 -1.33 -5.77
CA GLU A 106 -14.60 -0.20 -5.81
C GLU A 106 -13.95 1.13 -5.42
N TRP A 107 -13.02 1.09 -4.48
CA TRP A 107 -12.43 2.31 -3.92
C TRP A 107 -11.02 2.62 -4.42
N ALA A 108 -10.44 1.73 -5.22
CA ALA A 108 -9.10 1.91 -5.73
C ALA A 108 -9.03 2.96 -6.85
N MET A 109 -7.86 3.58 -6.97
CA MET A 109 -7.55 4.50 -8.07
C MET A 109 -6.59 3.81 -9.03
N PRO A 110 -6.85 3.87 -10.35
CA PRO A 110 -6.02 3.15 -11.33
C PRO A 110 -4.54 3.51 -11.32
N TRP A 111 -4.20 4.72 -10.90
CA TRP A 111 -2.82 5.16 -10.91
C TRP A 111 -2.00 4.63 -9.74
N PHE A 112 -2.63 4.33 -8.62
CA PHE A 112 -1.94 3.96 -7.38
C PHE A 112 -1.46 2.52 -7.38
N SER A 113 -0.34 2.29 -6.68
CA SER A 113 0.09 0.94 -6.28
C SER A 113 -0.62 0.58 -4.98
N TYR A 114 -1.12 -0.64 -4.89
CA TYR A 114 -1.79 -1.13 -3.69
C TYR A 114 -1.05 -2.34 -3.15
N VAL A 115 -0.34 -2.14 -2.03
CA VAL A 115 0.35 -3.22 -1.35
C VAL A 115 -0.59 -3.81 -0.31
N ILE A 116 -0.91 -5.08 -0.48
CA ILE A 116 -1.80 -5.79 0.43
C ILE A 116 -0.97 -6.82 1.19
N THR A 117 -1.05 -6.79 2.52
CA THR A 117 -0.36 -7.74 3.38
C THR A 117 -1.36 -8.67 4.05
N SER A 118 -1.15 -9.96 3.89
CA SER A 118 -1.94 -10.96 4.63
C SER A 118 -1.39 -11.05 6.05
N VAL A 119 -2.26 -10.81 7.04
CA VAL A 119 -1.91 -10.94 8.46
C VAL A 119 -2.71 -12.07 9.04
N HIS A 120 -2.06 -13.21 9.27
CA HIS A 120 -2.72 -14.42 9.71
C HIS A 120 -2.47 -14.64 11.19
N SER A 121 -3.54 -14.68 11.96
CA SER A 121 -3.46 -14.85 13.42
C SER A 121 -2.49 -13.86 14.08
N GLY A 122 -2.50 -12.62 13.60
CA GLY A 122 -1.67 -11.54 14.13
C GLY A 122 -0.26 -11.48 13.59
N ARG A 123 0.10 -12.32 12.62
CA ARG A 123 1.43 -12.32 12.01
C ARG A 123 1.35 -12.04 10.52
N ALA A 124 2.15 -11.08 10.06
CA ALA A 124 2.27 -10.79 8.64
C ALA A 124 2.97 -11.96 7.95
N VAL A 125 2.34 -12.49 6.91
CA VAL A 125 2.81 -13.67 6.20
C VAL A 125 3.40 -13.30 4.85
N GLU A 126 2.70 -12.47 4.07
CA GLU A 126 3.04 -12.20 2.68
C GLU A 126 2.45 -10.86 2.26
N SER A 127 3.12 -10.22 1.30
CA SER A 127 2.63 -8.97 0.70
C SER A 127 2.71 -9.06 -0.81
N ARG A 128 1.74 -8.47 -1.49
CA ARG A 128 1.74 -8.33 -2.95
C ARG A 128 1.28 -6.94 -3.31
N SER A 129 1.77 -6.45 -4.45
CA SER A 129 1.36 -5.15 -4.97
C SER A 129 0.48 -5.31 -6.18
N TRP A 130 -0.49 -4.42 -6.32
CA TRP A 130 -1.51 -4.50 -7.35
C TRP A 130 -1.77 -3.14 -7.97
N ARG A 131 -2.12 -3.14 -9.27
CA ARG A 131 -2.58 -1.95 -9.99
C ARG A 131 -3.95 -2.21 -10.56
N LEU A 132 -4.86 -1.30 -10.34
CA LEU A 132 -6.18 -1.39 -10.96
C LEU A 132 -6.06 -1.00 -12.44
N ALA A 133 -6.67 -1.79 -13.33
CA ALA A 133 -6.71 -1.47 -14.75
C ALA A 133 -7.47 -0.15 -14.97
N GLU A 134 -7.11 0.57 -16.04
CA GLU A 134 -7.73 1.87 -16.33
C GLU A 134 -9.24 1.79 -16.49
N ASP A 135 -9.74 0.69 -17.06
CA ASP A 135 -11.17 0.47 -17.21
C ASP A 135 -11.84 -0.05 -15.93
N ARG A 136 -11.07 -0.21 -14.85
CA ARG A 136 -11.52 -0.65 -13.53
C ARG A 136 -12.07 -2.08 -13.49
N SER A 137 -11.79 -2.86 -14.51
CA SER A 137 -12.36 -4.23 -14.60
C SER A 137 -11.68 -5.21 -13.66
N SER A 138 -10.38 -5.03 -13.41
CA SER A 138 -9.60 -5.99 -12.62
C SER A 138 -8.31 -5.36 -12.14
N PHE A 139 -7.66 -6.04 -11.19
CA PHE A 139 -6.32 -5.71 -10.76
C PHE A 139 -5.30 -6.56 -11.49
N ASN A 140 -4.15 -5.97 -11.80
CA ASN A 140 -2.98 -6.68 -12.31
C ASN A 140 -1.91 -6.66 -11.23
N GLU A 141 -1.26 -7.78 -11.01
CA GLU A 141 -0.19 -7.84 -10.03
C GLU A 141 1.02 -7.05 -10.51
N GLU A 142 1.59 -6.25 -9.59
CA GLU A 142 2.80 -5.49 -9.82
C GLU A 142 3.95 -6.17 -9.07
N SER A 143 5.09 -6.32 -9.73
CA SER A 143 6.26 -6.94 -9.08
C SER A 143 6.78 -6.06 -7.95
N ILE A 144 7.13 -6.69 -6.83
CA ILE A 144 7.79 -6.02 -5.72
C ILE A 144 9.27 -6.40 -5.76
N PHE A 145 10.14 -5.39 -5.80
CA PHE A 145 11.58 -5.56 -5.69
C PHE A 145 12.03 -5.02 -4.33
N VAL A 146 12.61 -5.90 -3.52
CA VAL A 146 13.03 -5.54 -2.17
C VAL A 146 14.54 -5.39 -2.13
N ASN A 147 15.01 -4.18 -1.81
CA ASN A 147 16.42 -3.92 -1.57
C ASN A 147 16.74 -4.24 -0.11
N VAL A 148 17.83 -4.95 0.14
CA VAL A 148 18.23 -5.27 1.50
C VAL A 148 18.90 -4.10 2.20
N ARG A 149 19.36 -3.10 1.45
CA ARG A 149 20.05 -1.93 1.99
C ARG A 149 19.23 -0.68 1.81
N SER A 150 19.25 0.19 2.81
CA SER A 150 18.69 1.52 2.69
C SER A 150 19.50 2.30 1.65
N GLU A 151 18.80 3.11 0.87
CA GLU A 151 19.47 4.06 -0.01
C GLU A 151 19.86 5.30 0.77
N GLU A 152 21.04 5.75 0.51
CA GLU A 152 21.55 6.99 1.10
C GLU A 152 21.55 8.10 0.07
#